data_3c558ec9eacaf04f9002b01beb92746f
#
_entry.id   3c558ec9eacaf04f9002b01beb92746f
#
_cell.length_a   1.000
_cell.length_b   1.000
_cell.length_c   1.000
_cell.angle_alpha   90.00
_cell.angle_beta   90.00
_cell.angle_gamma   90.00
#
_symmetry.space_group_name_H-M   'P 1'
#
loop_
_entity.id
_entity.type
_entity.pdbx_description
1 polymer ?
#
loop_
_entity_poly.entity_id
_entity_poly.type
_entity_poly.pdbx_seq_one_letter_code
_entity_poly.pdbx_strand_id
1 'polypeptide(L)'
;MPRKFRLLATSVAVLFLFTGCASVNFDQALSDTRQATTGFVPDSLALHRTAEHHQARSKRSEELLAKPLSMQDAVELALANSPALQTVLAQSWADMAAINQAGRIANPVLTFERTQLLDEVELGRLLSIGLLDLLTLPQRQKIAKNQTAQARIQLSANVVDRVAQVRLAWVRAVAAEQTAQYAEQVNKAAQASAELAKRMQQVGNFSKLQRARQHVFYADAIAQLALARHAATAEREELVRQLGLDEAQTARLKLPERLPDLPEQARVAAELSTAAMQQRLDVQQARLQLDGAGKAQGLSLLNTLADVEVGIRRDTVTDTHSGQSSERKGYEVAIRLPLFDWGGAQRAAMNAQTLAAANQYESVLRAAAPQLRTSYSAYRTSYDLARHYRDEIVPLRKTMGEENVLRYNAMLIGVFELLADTREQINSVVASINAQQQFWLADAGLSTALLGKPMTGGVPSLAGNAAPSAVGGGH
;
A
#
# COMPACT_ATOMS: atom_id res chain seq x y z
N MET A 1 -5.42 54.08 -40.89
CA MET A 1 -5.16 52.63 -40.80
C MET A 1 -6.35 51.93 -40.16
N PRO A 2 -6.85 50.88 -40.73
CA PRO A 2 -8.23 50.46 -40.58
C PRO A 2 -8.51 49.72 -39.26
N ARG A 3 -9.65 50.05 -38.67
CA ARG A 3 -10.26 49.41 -37.46
C ARG A 3 -10.27 47.85 -37.52
N LYS A 4 -10.17 47.23 -38.72
CA LYS A 4 -10.16 45.78 -38.94
C LYS A 4 -8.88 45.10 -38.41
N PHE A 5 -7.74 45.78 -38.40
CA PHE A 5 -6.48 45.20 -37.87
C PHE A 5 -6.41 45.12 -36.36
N ARG A 6 -7.09 46.03 -35.64
CA ARG A 6 -7.17 45.97 -34.17
C ARG A 6 -8.10 44.87 -33.66
N LEU A 7 -9.17 44.55 -34.39
CA LEU A 7 -10.07 43.46 -34.07
C LEU A 7 -9.42 42.07 -34.30
N LEU A 8 -8.57 41.95 -35.34
CA LEU A 8 -7.83 40.70 -35.56
C LEU A 8 -6.74 40.44 -34.53
N ALA A 9 -6.02 41.50 -34.10
CA ALA A 9 -5.00 41.40 -33.09
C ALA A 9 -5.55 41.06 -31.69
N THR A 10 -6.75 41.58 -31.35
CA THR A 10 -7.44 41.22 -30.11
C THR A 10 -8.02 39.79 -30.12
N SER A 11 -8.51 39.33 -31.29
CA SER A 11 -9.03 37.96 -31.42
C SER A 11 -7.90 36.92 -31.36
N VAL A 12 -6.73 37.19 -31.93
CA VAL A 12 -5.55 36.31 -31.86
C VAL A 12 -4.98 36.26 -30.44
N ALA A 13 -4.94 37.39 -29.70
CA ALA A 13 -4.47 37.43 -28.32
C ALA A 13 -5.40 36.63 -27.37
N VAL A 14 -6.71 36.64 -27.62
CA VAL A 14 -7.68 35.84 -26.84
C VAL A 14 -7.57 34.34 -27.15
N LEU A 15 -7.26 33.94 -28.39
CA LEU A 15 -7.04 32.53 -28.74
C LEU A 15 -5.77 31.95 -28.10
N PHE A 16 -4.71 32.75 -27.91
CA PHE A 16 -3.48 32.29 -27.22
C PHE A 16 -3.66 32.09 -25.71
N LEU A 17 -4.69 32.63 -25.07
CA LEU A 17 -5.00 32.43 -23.68
C LEU A 17 -5.67 31.07 -23.38
N PHE A 18 -6.18 30.38 -24.38
CA PHE A 18 -6.86 29.08 -24.22
C PHE A 18 -5.94 27.85 -24.36
N THR A 19 -4.68 28.01 -24.75
CA THR A 19 -3.74 26.87 -24.92
C THR A 19 -3.00 26.47 -23.65
N GLY A 20 -3.38 27.00 -22.49
CA GLY A 20 -2.73 26.76 -21.19
C GLY A 20 -3.23 25.57 -20.39
N CYS A 21 -3.93 24.60 -20.96
CA CYS A 21 -4.28 23.36 -20.26
C CYS A 21 -3.08 22.41 -20.20
N ALA A 22 -2.08 22.70 -19.37
CA ALA A 22 -1.17 21.65 -18.92
C ALA A 22 -1.98 20.67 -18.05
N SER A 23 -2.50 19.62 -18.66
CA SER A 23 -3.08 18.50 -17.97
C SER A 23 -2.00 17.84 -17.11
N VAL A 24 -2.35 17.44 -15.88
CA VAL A 24 -1.43 16.64 -15.06
C VAL A 24 -1.14 15.34 -15.81
N ASN A 25 0.11 15.14 -16.22
CA ASN A 25 0.52 13.90 -16.85
C ASN A 25 0.66 12.81 -15.78
N PHE A 26 -0.48 12.14 -15.47
CA PHE A 26 -0.50 11.09 -14.47
C PHE A 26 0.22 9.82 -14.95
N ASP A 27 0.28 9.57 -16.25
CA ASP A 27 0.98 8.43 -16.83
C ASP A 27 2.50 8.53 -16.60
N GLN A 28 3.04 9.76 -16.57
CA GLN A 28 4.41 10.00 -16.13
C GLN A 28 4.61 9.65 -14.66
N ALA A 29 3.66 9.98 -13.78
CA ALA A 29 3.77 9.61 -12.36
C ALA A 29 3.72 8.09 -12.16
N LEU A 30 2.93 7.36 -12.95
CA LEU A 30 2.94 5.89 -12.95
C LEU A 30 4.27 5.32 -13.47
N SER A 31 4.84 5.93 -14.50
CA SER A 31 6.17 5.56 -15.03
C SER A 31 7.27 5.77 -13.98
N ASP A 32 7.27 6.93 -13.31
CA ASP A 32 8.19 7.25 -12.23
C ASP A 32 8.06 6.25 -11.06
N THR A 33 6.81 5.86 -10.72
CA THR A 33 6.53 4.84 -9.70
C THR A 33 7.11 3.48 -10.09
N ARG A 34 6.90 3.02 -11.33
CA ARG A 34 7.47 1.76 -11.83
C ARG A 34 9.00 1.79 -11.74
N GLN A 35 9.63 2.89 -12.14
CA GLN A 35 11.08 3.05 -12.07
C GLN A 35 11.60 3.04 -10.62
N ALA A 36 10.94 3.77 -9.71
CA ALA A 36 11.33 3.84 -8.30
C ALA A 36 11.15 2.51 -7.55
N THR A 37 10.30 1.61 -8.07
CA THR A 37 9.95 0.33 -7.44
C THR A 37 10.32 -0.88 -8.30
N THR A 38 11.31 -0.70 -9.20
CA THR A 38 11.78 -1.74 -10.11
C THR A 38 12.10 -3.04 -9.37
N GLY A 39 11.61 -4.16 -9.90
CA GLY A 39 11.78 -5.49 -9.29
C GLY A 39 10.80 -5.82 -8.15
N PHE A 40 10.06 -4.83 -7.63
CA PHE A 40 9.03 -5.06 -6.62
C PHE A 40 7.61 -4.92 -7.17
N VAL A 41 7.35 -3.89 -7.98
CA VAL A 41 6.06 -3.66 -8.65
C VAL A 41 6.20 -4.06 -10.12
N PRO A 42 5.30 -4.90 -10.67
CA PRO A 42 5.27 -5.23 -12.09
C PRO A 42 5.00 -4.01 -12.99
N ASP A 43 5.47 -4.08 -14.24
CA ASP A 43 5.28 -3.01 -15.24
C ASP A 43 3.82 -2.82 -15.68
N SER A 44 2.94 -3.75 -15.33
CA SER A 44 1.51 -3.73 -15.65
C SER A 44 0.69 -2.70 -14.85
N LEU A 45 1.31 -1.91 -13.97
CA LEU A 45 0.62 -0.87 -13.20
C LEU A 45 0.01 0.19 -14.14
N ALA A 46 -1.31 0.31 -14.16
CA ALA A 46 -2.04 1.27 -14.99
C ALA A 46 -3.35 1.72 -14.32
N LEU A 47 -3.78 2.95 -14.62
CA LEU A 47 -5.11 3.43 -14.24
C LEU A 47 -6.08 3.16 -15.40
N HIS A 48 -7.17 2.44 -15.11
CA HIS A 48 -8.17 2.06 -16.11
C HIS A 48 -9.18 3.19 -16.32
N ARG A 49 -9.09 3.88 -17.47
CA ARG A 49 -9.92 5.05 -17.80
C ARG A 49 -10.88 4.81 -18.97
N THR A 50 -10.61 3.81 -19.82
CA THR A 50 -11.35 3.57 -21.06
C THR A 50 -11.94 2.16 -21.08
N ALA A 51 -12.95 1.95 -21.93
CA ALA A 51 -13.55 0.63 -22.15
C ALA A 51 -12.53 -0.41 -22.63
N GLU A 52 -11.55 0.01 -23.44
CA GLU A 52 -10.45 -0.85 -23.90
C GLU A 52 -9.59 -1.35 -22.74
N HIS A 53 -9.26 -0.46 -21.78
CA HIS A 53 -8.53 -0.86 -20.57
C HIS A 53 -9.32 -1.89 -19.75
N HIS A 54 -10.65 -1.73 -19.66
CA HIS A 54 -11.50 -2.69 -18.96
C HIS A 54 -11.53 -4.06 -19.66
N GLN A 55 -11.59 -4.10 -20.98
CA GLN A 55 -11.55 -5.35 -21.76
C GLN A 55 -10.18 -6.05 -21.63
N ALA A 56 -9.08 -5.30 -21.79
CA ALA A 56 -7.73 -5.84 -21.62
C ALA A 56 -7.53 -6.42 -20.19
N ARG A 57 -8.05 -5.75 -19.17
CA ARG A 57 -8.06 -6.20 -17.79
C ARG A 57 -8.81 -7.53 -17.64
N SER A 58 -10.04 -7.61 -18.14
CA SER A 58 -10.86 -8.83 -18.04
C SER A 58 -10.14 -10.01 -18.66
N LYS A 59 -9.62 -9.85 -19.88
CA LYS A 59 -8.86 -10.88 -20.58
C LYS A 59 -7.62 -11.31 -19.80
N ARG A 60 -6.84 -10.35 -19.27
CA ARG A 60 -5.65 -10.66 -18.47
C ARG A 60 -6.01 -11.41 -17.18
N SER A 61 -7.07 -11.01 -16.51
CA SER A 61 -7.57 -11.69 -15.30
C SER A 61 -7.98 -13.14 -15.58
N GLU A 62 -8.64 -13.37 -16.71
CA GLU A 62 -9.03 -14.71 -17.14
C GLU A 62 -7.82 -15.62 -17.42
N GLU A 63 -6.80 -15.07 -18.11
CA GLU A 63 -5.54 -15.78 -18.39
C GLU A 63 -4.81 -16.17 -17.09
N LEU A 64 -4.74 -15.26 -16.11
CA LEU A 64 -4.07 -15.51 -14.84
C LEU A 64 -4.82 -16.53 -13.96
N LEU A 65 -6.16 -16.53 -13.99
CA LEU A 65 -7.00 -17.47 -13.23
C LEU A 65 -7.12 -18.85 -13.88
N ALA A 66 -6.63 -19.06 -15.11
CA ALA A 66 -6.67 -20.34 -15.79
C ALA A 66 -5.71 -21.38 -15.18
N LYS A 67 -4.66 -20.96 -14.49
CA LYS A 67 -3.62 -21.79 -13.87
C LYS A 67 -3.53 -21.55 -12.35
N PRO A 68 -2.85 -22.42 -11.57
CA PRO A 68 -2.55 -22.14 -10.17
C PRO A 68 -1.80 -20.81 -10.04
N LEU A 69 -2.30 -19.93 -9.18
CA LEU A 69 -1.85 -18.55 -9.07
C LEU A 69 -0.51 -18.48 -8.32
N SER A 70 0.58 -18.12 -9.01
CA SER A 70 1.86 -17.85 -8.36
C SER A 70 1.82 -16.52 -7.59
N MET A 71 2.79 -16.26 -6.70
CA MET A 71 2.89 -14.99 -5.97
C MET A 71 3.02 -13.79 -6.91
N GLN A 72 3.76 -13.94 -8.00
CA GLN A 72 3.91 -12.88 -9.00
C GLN A 72 2.63 -12.67 -9.80
N ASP A 73 1.98 -13.75 -10.24
CA ASP A 73 0.68 -13.68 -10.92
C ASP A 73 -0.41 -13.06 -10.01
N ALA A 74 -0.37 -13.31 -8.69
CA ALA A 74 -1.27 -12.70 -7.73
C ALA A 74 -1.10 -11.16 -7.67
N VAL A 75 0.14 -10.69 -7.67
CA VAL A 75 0.41 -9.25 -7.74
C VAL A 75 -0.08 -8.66 -9.07
N GLU A 76 0.20 -9.31 -10.20
CA GLU A 76 -0.30 -8.85 -11.52
C GLU A 76 -1.83 -8.82 -11.56
N LEU A 77 -2.48 -9.85 -11.03
CA LEU A 77 -3.94 -9.93 -10.97
C LEU A 77 -4.53 -8.80 -10.09
N ALA A 78 -3.92 -8.51 -8.94
CA ALA A 78 -4.33 -7.41 -8.09
C ALA A 78 -4.15 -6.05 -8.78
N LEU A 79 -3.02 -5.83 -9.48
CA LEU A 79 -2.78 -4.60 -10.24
C LEU A 79 -3.80 -4.42 -11.38
N ALA A 80 -4.18 -5.51 -12.05
CA ALA A 80 -5.17 -5.49 -13.09
C ALA A 80 -6.60 -5.35 -12.55
N ASN A 81 -6.97 -6.06 -11.47
CA ASN A 81 -8.38 -6.29 -11.11
C ASN A 81 -8.85 -5.51 -9.88
N SER A 82 -7.97 -5.12 -8.95
CA SER A 82 -8.38 -4.57 -7.64
C SER A 82 -9.01 -3.18 -7.75
N PRO A 83 -10.33 -3.00 -7.44
CA PRO A 83 -10.96 -1.69 -7.39
C PRO A 83 -10.34 -0.79 -6.32
N ALA A 84 -9.87 -1.36 -5.21
CA ALA A 84 -9.21 -0.62 -4.14
C ALA A 84 -7.89 0.03 -4.63
N LEU A 85 -7.11 -0.66 -5.47
CA LEU A 85 -5.93 -0.06 -6.10
C LEU A 85 -6.33 1.06 -7.07
N GLN A 86 -7.33 0.84 -7.92
CA GLN A 86 -7.82 1.86 -8.86
C GLN A 86 -8.32 3.12 -8.13
N THR A 87 -8.94 2.95 -6.95
CA THR A 87 -9.33 4.07 -6.08
C THR A 87 -8.11 4.86 -5.60
N VAL A 88 -7.06 4.18 -5.13
CA VAL A 88 -5.80 4.82 -4.70
C VAL A 88 -5.15 5.59 -5.85
N LEU A 89 -5.11 5.01 -7.05
CA LEU A 89 -4.56 5.66 -8.24
C LEU A 89 -5.39 6.90 -8.65
N ALA A 90 -6.71 6.77 -8.68
CA ALA A 90 -7.62 7.87 -9.02
C ALA A 90 -7.54 9.02 -8.00
N GLN A 91 -7.50 8.69 -6.70
CA GLN A 91 -7.34 9.70 -5.64
C GLN A 91 -6.00 10.43 -5.78
N SER A 92 -4.91 9.70 -6.00
CA SER A 92 -3.59 10.31 -6.21
C SER A 92 -3.58 11.24 -7.44
N TRP A 93 -4.30 10.89 -8.49
CA TRP A 93 -4.46 11.76 -9.64
C TRP A 93 -5.25 13.02 -9.31
N ALA A 94 -6.35 12.91 -8.55
CA ALA A 94 -7.14 14.05 -8.09
C ALA A 94 -6.31 15.00 -7.22
N ASP A 95 -5.52 14.45 -6.27
CA ASP A 95 -4.64 15.23 -5.41
C ASP A 95 -3.57 15.99 -6.22
N MET A 96 -2.93 15.34 -7.19
CA MET A 96 -1.97 15.99 -8.08
C MET A 96 -2.62 17.09 -8.94
N ALA A 97 -3.86 16.89 -9.38
CA ALA A 97 -4.61 17.89 -10.13
C ALA A 97 -4.93 19.12 -9.26
N ALA A 98 -5.35 18.92 -8.01
CA ALA A 98 -5.60 19.98 -7.05
C ALA A 98 -4.32 20.79 -6.74
N ILE A 99 -3.19 20.10 -6.51
CA ILE A 99 -1.88 20.72 -6.31
C ILE A 99 -1.49 21.57 -7.51
N ASN A 100 -1.67 21.07 -8.73
CA ASN A 100 -1.34 21.79 -9.94
C ASN A 100 -2.24 23.03 -10.11
N GLN A 101 -3.53 22.95 -9.76
CA GLN A 101 -4.45 24.08 -9.76
C GLN A 101 -3.99 25.19 -8.82
N ALA A 102 -3.48 24.86 -7.63
CA ALA A 102 -2.96 25.85 -6.68
C ALA A 102 -1.73 26.63 -7.21
N GLY A 103 -0.98 26.05 -8.15
CA GLY A 103 0.15 26.69 -8.83
C GLY A 103 -0.21 27.58 -10.03
N ARG A 104 -1.50 27.70 -10.38
CA ARG A 104 -1.94 28.51 -11.54
C ARG A 104 -2.27 29.94 -11.16
N ILE A 105 -2.34 30.79 -12.20
CA ILE A 105 -2.84 32.15 -12.06
C ILE A 105 -4.33 32.08 -11.69
N ALA A 106 -4.74 32.89 -10.71
CA ALA A 106 -6.16 33.04 -10.39
C ALA A 106 -6.90 33.66 -11.58
N ASN A 107 -8.12 33.19 -11.83
CA ASN A 107 -8.93 33.76 -12.89
C ASN A 107 -9.33 35.21 -12.54
N PRO A 108 -9.40 36.11 -13.54
CA PRO A 108 -9.93 37.45 -13.31
C PRO A 108 -11.41 37.36 -12.92
N VAL A 109 -11.84 38.26 -12.06
CA VAL A 109 -13.23 38.39 -11.63
C VAL A 109 -13.90 39.49 -12.45
N LEU A 110 -15.02 39.18 -13.08
CA LEU A 110 -15.86 40.12 -13.78
C LEU A 110 -17.12 40.38 -12.95
N THR A 111 -17.25 41.60 -12.45
CA THR A 111 -18.37 42.04 -11.64
C THR A 111 -19.32 42.90 -12.49
N PHE A 112 -20.60 42.60 -12.43
CA PHE A 112 -21.67 43.40 -12.98
C PHE A 112 -22.47 43.97 -11.83
N GLU A 113 -22.65 45.30 -11.85
CA GLU A 113 -23.44 46.02 -10.86
C GLU A 113 -24.49 46.84 -11.57
N ARG A 114 -25.69 46.88 -11.06
CA ARG A 114 -26.79 47.75 -11.52
C ARG A 114 -27.30 48.54 -10.33
N THR A 115 -27.09 49.83 -10.38
CA THR A 115 -27.58 50.76 -9.37
C THR A 115 -28.59 51.69 -10.03
N GLN A 116 -29.66 52.03 -9.34
CA GLN A 116 -30.67 52.98 -9.79
C GLN A 116 -30.86 54.05 -8.71
N LEU A 117 -30.74 55.27 -9.11
CA LEU A 117 -30.97 56.41 -8.25
C LEU A 117 -31.90 57.38 -9.00
N LEU A 118 -33.18 57.50 -8.52
CA LEU A 118 -34.19 58.30 -9.18
C LEU A 118 -34.37 57.92 -10.67
N ASP A 119 -34.06 58.81 -11.58
CA ASP A 119 -34.19 58.63 -13.02
C ASP A 119 -32.85 58.15 -13.68
N GLU A 120 -31.81 57.96 -12.92
CA GLU A 120 -30.53 57.44 -13.43
C GLU A 120 -30.35 55.93 -13.16
N VAL A 121 -30.04 55.19 -14.18
CA VAL A 121 -29.65 53.79 -14.11
C VAL A 121 -28.17 53.67 -14.48
N GLU A 122 -27.39 53.18 -13.56
CA GLU A 122 -25.96 52.93 -13.75
C GLU A 122 -25.70 51.39 -13.90
N LEU A 123 -25.05 51.03 -14.99
CA LEU A 123 -24.55 49.70 -15.24
C LEU A 123 -23.04 49.69 -15.10
N GLY A 124 -22.56 49.22 -13.95
CA GLY A 124 -21.15 49.03 -13.63
C GLY A 124 -20.62 47.71 -14.17
N ARG A 125 -19.39 47.73 -14.74
CA ARG A 125 -18.62 46.56 -15.19
C ARG A 125 -17.20 46.72 -14.69
N LEU A 126 -16.81 45.80 -13.81
CA LEU A 126 -15.45 45.79 -13.22
C LEU A 126 -14.78 44.46 -13.59
N LEU A 127 -13.61 44.55 -14.21
CA LEU A 127 -12.75 43.38 -14.41
C LEU A 127 -11.55 43.55 -13.48
N SER A 128 -11.43 42.71 -12.45
CA SER A 128 -10.34 42.74 -11.45
C SER A 128 -9.47 41.51 -11.46
N ILE A 129 -8.23 41.67 -11.01
CA ILE A 129 -7.25 40.61 -10.81
C ILE A 129 -6.43 40.94 -9.56
N GLY A 130 -6.10 39.89 -8.80
CA GLY A 130 -5.18 40.00 -7.66
C GLY A 130 -3.76 40.26 -8.12
N LEU A 131 -3.21 41.41 -7.81
CA LEU A 131 -1.83 41.77 -8.16
C LEU A 131 -0.82 40.91 -7.41
N LEU A 132 -1.11 40.59 -6.15
CA LEU A 132 -0.27 39.73 -5.33
C LEU A 132 -0.23 38.28 -5.87
N ASP A 133 -1.32 37.80 -6.45
CA ASP A 133 -1.38 36.47 -7.09
C ASP A 133 -0.40 36.39 -8.28
N LEU A 134 -0.20 37.48 -9.02
CA LEU A 134 0.77 37.52 -10.12
C LEU A 134 2.20 37.62 -9.59
N LEU A 135 2.43 38.41 -8.56
CA LEU A 135 3.78 38.59 -7.98
C LEU A 135 4.26 37.32 -7.26
N THR A 136 3.36 36.60 -6.59
CA THR A 136 3.67 35.36 -5.87
C THR A 136 3.64 34.11 -6.74
N LEU A 137 3.20 34.22 -8.00
CA LEU A 137 3.08 33.07 -8.91
C LEU A 137 4.35 32.23 -9.02
N PRO A 138 5.58 32.77 -9.17
CA PRO A 138 6.79 31.96 -9.25
C PRO A 138 7.02 31.14 -7.96
N GLN A 139 6.70 31.72 -6.80
CA GLN A 139 6.82 31.05 -5.50
C GLN A 139 5.77 29.93 -5.36
N ARG A 140 4.53 30.23 -5.70
CA ARG A 140 3.41 29.25 -5.72
C ARG A 140 3.73 28.07 -6.63
N GLN A 141 4.29 28.32 -7.82
CA GLN A 141 4.72 27.26 -8.74
C GLN A 141 5.84 26.39 -8.15
N LYS A 142 6.83 26.98 -7.44
CA LYS A 142 7.88 26.22 -6.76
C LYS A 142 7.31 25.31 -5.66
N ILE A 143 6.33 25.82 -4.90
CA ILE A 143 5.63 25.05 -3.87
C ILE A 143 4.81 23.91 -4.52
N ALA A 144 4.04 24.21 -5.56
CA ALA A 144 3.24 23.19 -6.28
C ALA A 144 4.13 22.09 -6.90
N LYS A 145 5.30 22.45 -7.46
CA LYS A 145 6.27 21.45 -7.95
C LYS A 145 6.78 20.54 -6.83
N ASN A 146 7.11 21.11 -5.67
CA ASN A 146 7.54 20.32 -4.52
C ASN A 146 6.42 19.40 -4.01
N GLN A 147 5.20 19.91 -3.86
CA GLN A 147 4.03 19.13 -3.46
C GLN A 147 3.70 18.03 -4.47
N THR A 148 3.84 18.28 -5.78
CA THR A 148 3.69 17.26 -6.82
C THR A 148 4.74 16.16 -6.68
N ALA A 149 5.99 16.52 -6.38
CA ALA A 149 7.04 15.54 -6.12
C ALA A 149 6.73 14.69 -4.87
N GLN A 150 6.24 15.30 -3.78
CA GLN A 150 5.77 14.59 -2.60
C GLN A 150 4.61 13.63 -2.95
N ALA A 151 3.61 14.09 -3.71
CA ALA A 151 2.47 13.27 -4.12
C ALA A 151 2.88 12.06 -4.98
N ARG A 152 3.91 12.20 -5.84
CA ARG A 152 4.48 11.08 -6.62
C ARG A 152 5.13 10.03 -5.72
N ILE A 153 5.93 10.46 -4.74
CA ILE A 153 6.54 9.52 -3.78
C ILE A 153 5.47 8.84 -2.94
N GLN A 154 4.46 9.59 -2.50
CA GLN A 154 3.32 9.01 -1.77
C GLN A 154 2.55 7.99 -2.60
N LEU A 155 2.34 8.25 -3.90
CA LEU A 155 1.76 7.27 -4.83
C LEU A 155 2.61 6.00 -4.87
N SER A 156 3.93 6.13 -5.05
CA SER A 156 4.85 4.98 -5.06
C SER A 156 4.77 4.19 -3.75
N ALA A 157 4.75 4.88 -2.61
CA ALA A 157 4.61 4.26 -1.30
C ALA A 157 3.28 3.51 -1.13
N ASN A 158 2.17 4.10 -1.59
CA ASN A 158 0.84 3.47 -1.53
C ASN A 158 0.76 2.21 -2.42
N VAL A 159 1.38 2.25 -3.60
CA VAL A 159 1.47 1.09 -4.51
C VAL A 159 2.30 -0.02 -3.88
N VAL A 160 3.46 0.31 -3.28
CA VAL A 160 4.31 -0.66 -2.56
C VAL A 160 3.53 -1.32 -1.44
N ASP A 161 2.80 -0.56 -0.62
CA ASP A 161 1.98 -1.10 0.46
C ASP A 161 0.92 -2.08 -0.06
N ARG A 162 0.26 -1.73 -1.17
CA ARG A 162 -0.76 -2.59 -1.76
C ARG A 162 -0.17 -3.90 -2.29
N VAL A 163 0.95 -3.83 -3.01
CA VAL A 163 1.66 -5.02 -3.50
C VAL A 163 2.14 -5.90 -2.35
N ALA A 164 2.66 -5.29 -1.28
CA ALA A 164 3.07 -6.01 -0.08
C ALA A 164 1.90 -6.77 0.57
N GLN A 165 0.75 -6.10 0.75
CA GLN A 165 -0.46 -6.74 1.29
C GLN A 165 -0.91 -7.94 0.47
N VAL A 166 -0.87 -7.85 -0.87
CA VAL A 166 -1.19 -8.98 -1.76
C VAL A 166 -0.21 -10.14 -1.57
N ARG A 167 1.10 -9.86 -1.53
CA ARG A 167 2.12 -10.91 -1.30
C ARG A 167 1.92 -11.62 0.03
N LEU A 168 1.67 -10.87 1.10
CA LEU A 168 1.42 -11.44 2.42
C LEU A 168 0.16 -12.27 2.47
N ALA A 169 -0.95 -11.78 1.89
CA ALA A 169 -2.20 -12.51 1.81
C ALA A 169 -2.03 -13.81 1.01
N TRP A 170 -1.29 -13.75 -0.11
CA TRP A 170 -1.00 -14.95 -0.91
C TRP A 170 -0.20 -15.99 -0.11
N VAL A 171 0.88 -15.58 0.57
CA VAL A 171 1.70 -16.47 1.40
C VAL A 171 0.87 -17.14 2.49
N ARG A 172 0.03 -16.36 3.18
CA ARG A 172 -0.84 -16.86 4.25
C ARG A 172 -1.89 -17.84 3.70
N ALA A 173 -2.52 -17.50 2.59
CA ALA A 173 -3.55 -18.34 1.98
C ALA A 173 -2.99 -19.70 1.52
N VAL A 174 -1.81 -19.70 0.86
CA VAL A 174 -1.17 -20.96 0.42
C VAL A 174 -0.71 -21.81 1.61
N ALA A 175 -0.10 -21.18 2.63
CA ALA A 175 0.33 -21.89 3.83
C ALA A 175 -0.84 -22.48 4.62
N ALA A 176 -1.94 -21.75 4.74
CA ALA A 176 -3.14 -22.19 5.43
C ALA A 176 -3.80 -23.35 4.69
N GLU A 177 -3.89 -23.30 3.35
CA GLU A 177 -4.39 -24.39 2.51
C GLU A 177 -3.51 -25.64 2.67
N GLN A 178 -2.19 -25.50 2.58
CA GLN A 178 -1.23 -26.60 2.78
C GLN A 178 -1.38 -27.23 4.17
N THR A 179 -1.57 -26.41 5.21
CA THR A 179 -1.79 -26.87 6.59
C THR A 179 -3.11 -27.62 6.71
N ALA A 180 -4.19 -27.15 6.08
CA ALA A 180 -5.48 -27.81 6.10
C ALA A 180 -5.45 -29.17 5.40
N GLN A 181 -4.80 -29.27 4.25
CA GLN A 181 -4.60 -30.53 3.53
C GLN A 181 -3.80 -31.54 4.35
N TYR A 182 -2.73 -31.06 5.02
CA TYR A 182 -1.95 -31.92 5.91
C TYR A 182 -2.76 -32.37 7.13
N ALA A 183 -3.51 -31.47 7.77
CA ALA A 183 -4.38 -31.80 8.89
C ALA A 183 -5.47 -32.83 8.50
N GLU A 184 -5.95 -32.84 7.25
CA GLU A 184 -6.87 -33.84 6.75
C GLU A 184 -6.21 -35.23 6.67
N GLN A 185 -4.96 -35.32 6.22
CA GLN A 185 -4.20 -36.56 6.19
C GLN A 185 -3.96 -37.07 7.61
N VAL A 186 -3.58 -36.20 8.53
CA VAL A 186 -3.39 -36.51 9.95
C VAL A 186 -4.67 -37.01 10.58
N ASN A 187 -5.82 -36.39 10.29
CA ASN A 187 -7.12 -36.85 10.81
C ASN A 187 -7.50 -38.24 10.30
N LYS A 188 -7.26 -38.54 9.02
CA LYS A 188 -7.49 -39.90 8.45
C LYS A 188 -6.60 -40.93 9.15
N ALA A 189 -5.33 -40.63 9.39
CA ALA A 189 -4.41 -41.50 10.10
C ALA A 189 -4.82 -41.70 11.57
N ALA A 190 -5.22 -40.64 12.27
CA ALA A 190 -5.70 -40.68 13.64
C ALA A 190 -7.00 -41.52 13.78
N GLN A 191 -7.92 -41.40 12.82
CA GLN A 191 -9.15 -42.22 12.75
C GLN A 191 -8.82 -43.71 12.62
N ALA A 192 -7.93 -44.05 11.70
CA ALA A 192 -7.49 -45.44 11.50
C ALA A 192 -6.84 -46.01 12.79
N SER A 193 -6.00 -45.18 13.46
CA SER A 193 -5.38 -45.58 14.74
C SER A 193 -6.39 -45.81 15.85
N ALA A 194 -7.39 -44.92 15.98
CA ALA A 194 -8.45 -45.06 16.98
C ALA A 194 -9.33 -46.36 16.74
N GLU A 195 -9.64 -46.65 15.47
CA GLU A 195 -10.39 -47.86 15.11
C GLU A 195 -9.56 -49.14 15.37
N LEU A 196 -8.26 -49.12 15.05
CA LEU A 196 -7.36 -50.23 15.41
C LEU A 196 -7.31 -50.43 16.92
N ALA A 197 -7.16 -49.35 17.71
CA ALA A 197 -7.14 -49.45 19.17
C ALA A 197 -8.44 -50.00 19.75
N LYS A 198 -9.59 -49.69 19.14
CA LYS A 198 -10.90 -50.27 19.52
C LYS A 198 -10.95 -51.78 19.28
N ARG A 199 -10.51 -52.23 18.10
CA ARG A 199 -10.46 -53.66 17.76
C ARG A 199 -9.47 -54.44 18.65
N MET A 200 -8.29 -53.85 18.90
CA MET A 200 -7.29 -54.47 19.79
C MET A 200 -7.78 -54.58 21.24
N GLN A 201 -8.61 -53.64 21.72
CA GLN A 201 -9.23 -53.76 23.02
C GLN A 201 -10.29 -54.85 23.06
N GLN A 202 -11.08 -55.01 22.02
CA GLN A 202 -12.13 -56.06 21.93
C GLN A 202 -11.56 -57.48 22.02
N VAL A 203 -10.35 -57.67 21.47
CA VAL A 203 -9.65 -58.97 21.54
C VAL A 203 -8.72 -59.09 22.76
N GLY A 204 -8.78 -58.12 23.70
CA GLY A 204 -8.03 -58.16 24.95
C GLY A 204 -6.57 -57.70 24.88
N ASN A 205 -6.09 -57.28 23.72
CA ASN A 205 -4.69 -56.87 23.52
C ASN A 205 -4.41 -55.41 23.99
N PHE A 206 -5.46 -54.59 24.15
CA PHE A 206 -5.34 -53.22 24.65
C PHE A 206 -6.15 -53.03 25.91
N SER A 207 -5.59 -52.24 26.88
CA SER A 207 -6.32 -51.77 28.03
C SER A 207 -7.29 -50.64 27.68
N LYS A 208 -8.28 -50.40 28.55
CA LYS A 208 -9.20 -49.23 28.42
C LYS A 208 -8.43 -47.91 28.32
N LEU A 209 -7.33 -47.74 29.09
CA LEU A 209 -6.50 -46.55 29.08
C LEU A 209 -5.80 -46.34 27.73
N GLN A 210 -5.29 -47.41 27.16
CA GLN A 210 -4.61 -47.40 25.87
C GLN A 210 -5.55 -46.96 24.75
N ARG A 211 -6.76 -47.54 24.70
CA ARG A 211 -7.80 -47.12 23.78
C ARG A 211 -8.18 -45.67 23.99
N ALA A 212 -8.36 -45.20 25.24
CA ALA A 212 -8.73 -43.84 25.55
C ALA A 212 -7.68 -42.85 25.03
N ARG A 213 -6.38 -43.14 25.17
CA ARG A 213 -5.28 -42.33 24.62
C ARG A 213 -5.37 -42.15 23.10
N GLN A 214 -5.69 -43.21 22.35
CA GLN A 214 -5.85 -43.11 20.90
C GLN A 214 -7.11 -42.34 20.50
N HIS A 215 -8.17 -42.48 21.30
CA HIS A 215 -9.40 -41.73 21.06
C HIS A 215 -9.22 -40.23 21.32
N VAL A 216 -8.44 -39.84 22.34
CA VAL A 216 -8.06 -38.44 22.60
C VAL A 216 -7.26 -37.88 21.40
N PHE A 217 -6.28 -38.60 20.91
CA PHE A 217 -5.53 -38.17 19.72
C PHE A 217 -6.41 -37.93 18.51
N TYR A 218 -7.40 -38.83 18.27
CA TYR A 218 -8.35 -38.64 17.17
C TYR A 218 -9.27 -37.44 17.41
N ALA A 219 -9.73 -37.21 18.66
CA ALA A 219 -10.53 -36.04 19.00
C ALA A 219 -9.75 -34.73 18.80
N ASP A 220 -8.48 -34.71 19.20
CA ASP A 220 -7.58 -33.55 18.97
C ASP A 220 -7.35 -33.31 17.47
N ALA A 221 -7.17 -34.39 16.68
CA ALA A 221 -7.00 -34.25 15.23
C ALA A 221 -8.26 -33.70 14.52
N ILE A 222 -9.46 -34.06 14.98
CA ILE A 222 -10.72 -33.46 14.51
C ILE A 222 -10.76 -31.96 14.81
N ALA A 223 -10.44 -31.58 16.04
CA ALA A 223 -10.44 -30.16 16.46
C ALA A 223 -9.42 -29.36 15.65
N GLN A 224 -8.21 -29.89 15.45
CA GLN A 224 -7.17 -29.23 14.66
C GLN A 224 -7.55 -29.13 13.18
N LEU A 225 -8.18 -30.15 12.59
CA LEU A 225 -8.68 -30.07 11.23
C LEU A 225 -9.75 -28.98 11.06
N ALA A 226 -10.67 -28.86 12.02
CA ALA A 226 -11.70 -27.82 11.99
C ALA A 226 -11.08 -26.42 12.03
N LEU A 227 -10.09 -26.18 12.91
CA LEU A 227 -9.35 -24.92 12.99
C LEU A 227 -8.55 -24.62 11.71
N ALA A 228 -7.87 -25.63 11.16
CA ALA A 228 -7.08 -25.48 9.93
C ALA A 228 -7.98 -25.16 8.72
N ARG A 229 -9.13 -25.80 8.58
CA ARG A 229 -10.12 -25.49 7.53
C ARG A 229 -10.67 -24.07 7.66
N HIS A 230 -10.99 -23.66 8.89
CA HIS A 230 -11.42 -22.27 9.12
C HIS A 230 -10.34 -21.27 8.73
N ALA A 231 -9.09 -21.50 9.17
CA ALA A 231 -7.96 -20.64 8.81
C ALA A 231 -7.74 -20.58 7.29
N ALA A 232 -7.80 -21.71 6.59
CA ALA A 232 -7.69 -21.77 5.12
C ALA A 232 -8.79 -20.94 4.44
N THR A 233 -10.04 -21.06 4.90
CA THR A 233 -11.14 -20.24 4.40
C THR A 233 -10.91 -18.76 4.67
N ALA A 234 -10.55 -18.38 5.88
CA ALA A 234 -10.34 -16.96 6.26
C ALA A 234 -9.21 -16.31 5.46
N GLU A 235 -8.07 -17.00 5.31
CA GLU A 235 -6.92 -16.46 4.57
C GLU A 235 -7.18 -16.46 3.05
N ARG A 236 -7.96 -17.39 2.53
CA ARG A 236 -8.43 -17.39 1.14
C ARG A 236 -9.33 -16.18 0.86
N GLU A 237 -10.30 -15.91 1.73
CA GLU A 237 -11.19 -14.74 1.59
C GLU A 237 -10.43 -13.43 1.71
N GLU A 238 -9.45 -13.36 2.61
CA GLU A 238 -8.56 -12.19 2.69
C GLU A 238 -7.80 -11.98 1.37
N LEU A 239 -7.26 -13.04 0.76
CA LEU A 239 -6.60 -12.96 -0.54
C LEU A 239 -7.58 -12.52 -1.63
N VAL A 240 -8.79 -13.07 -1.70
CA VAL A 240 -9.86 -12.66 -2.64
C VAL A 240 -10.14 -11.17 -2.53
N ARG A 241 -10.23 -10.65 -1.30
CA ARG A 241 -10.43 -9.22 -1.03
C ARG A 241 -9.26 -8.37 -1.51
N GLN A 242 -8.01 -8.81 -1.29
CA GLN A 242 -6.82 -8.08 -1.74
C GLN A 242 -6.68 -8.09 -3.28
N LEU A 243 -7.06 -9.18 -3.93
CA LEU A 243 -7.07 -9.32 -5.39
C LEU A 243 -8.24 -8.54 -6.03
N GLY A 244 -9.30 -8.27 -5.27
CA GLY A 244 -10.52 -7.61 -5.75
C GLY A 244 -11.33 -8.47 -6.70
N LEU A 245 -11.39 -9.78 -6.44
CA LEU A 245 -12.14 -10.73 -7.26
C LEU A 245 -13.65 -10.63 -7.00
N ASP A 246 -14.42 -10.79 -8.05
CA ASP A 246 -15.86 -11.01 -7.96
C ASP A 246 -16.16 -12.52 -7.68
N GLU A 247 -17.43 -12.85 -7.49
CA GLU A 247 -17.86 -14.22 -7.15
C GLU A 247 -17.51 -15.24 -8.25
N ALA A 248 -17.67 -14.86 -9.52
CA ALA A 248 -17.35 -15.73 -10.67
C ALA A 248 -15.84 -16.00 -10.78
N GLN A 249 -15.03 -14.97 -10.54
CA GLN A 249 -13.57 -15.06 -10.51
C GLN A 249 -13.09 -15.85 -9.30
N THR A 250 -13.71 -15.67 -8.13
CA THR A 250 -13.39 -16.38 -6.89
C THR A 250 -13.60 -17.90 -7.03
N ALA A 251 -14.65 -18.32 -7.73
CA ALA A 251 -14.89 -19.73 -8.02
C ALA A 251 -13.80 -20.38 -8.91
N ARG A 252 -13.09 -19.58 -9.69
CA ARG A 252 -12.01 -20.01 -10.60
C ARG A 252 -10.62 -19.92 -9.96
N LEU A 253 -10.49 -19.28 -8.79
CA LEU A 253 -9.21 -19.10 -8.12
C LEU A 253 -8.63 -20.46 -7.68
N LYS A 254 -7.47 -20.80 -8.21
CA LYS A 254 -6.69 -21.98 -7.83
C LYS A 254 -5.40 -21.54 -7.17
N LEU A 255 -5.11 -22.06 -5.99
CA LEU A 255 -3.84 -21.84 -5.30
C LEU A 255 -2.89 -23.04 -5.56
N PRO A 256 -1.57 -22.84 -5.51
CA PRO A 256 -0.63 -23.95 -5.53
C PRO A 256 -0.77 -24.80 -4.25
N GLU A 257 -0.43 -26.08 -4.35
CA GLU A 257 -0.55 -27.03 -3.23
C GLU A 257 0.39 -26.70 -2.06
N ARG A 258 1.52 -26.04 -2.35
CA ARG A 258 2.54 -25.68 -1.35
C ARG A 258 3.19 -24.34 -1.68
N LEU A 259 3.81 -23.73 -0.67
CA LEU A 259 4.68 -22.57 -0.84
C LEU A 259 5.88 -22.91 -1.74
N PRO A 260 6.44 -21.92 -2.48
CA PRO A 260 7.66 -22.12 -3.25
C PRO A 260 8.82 -22.57 -2.38
N ASP A 261 9.73 -23.34 -2.96
CA ASP A 261 10.94 -23.78 -2.26
C ASP A 261 11.81 -22.56 -1.87
N LEU A 262 12.62 -22.74 -0.83
CA LEU A 262 13.57 -21.71 -0.38
C LEU A 262 14.59 -21.44 -1.49
N PRO A 263 15.04 -20.19 -1.67
CA PRO A 263 16.14 -19.88 -2.57
C PRO A 263 17.41 -20.62 -2.09
N GLU A 264 18.26 -21.02 -3.04
CA GLU A 264 19.50 -21.76 -2.73
C GLU A 264 20.43 -20.97 -1.80
N GLN A 265 20.45 -19.66 -1.97
CA GLN A 265 21.27 -18.75 -1.17
C GLN A 265 20.42 -17.63 -0.59
N ALA A 266 20.68 -17.29 0.67
CA ALA A 266 20.07 -16.11 1.29
C ALA A 266 20.65 -14.83 0.67
N ARG A 267 19.83 -13.77 0.65
CA ARG A 267 20.30 -12.43 0.24
C ARG A 267 21.45 -11.96 1.11
N VAL A 268 22.39 -11.23 0.51
CA VAL A 268 23.61 -10.77 1.18
C VAL A 268 23.38 -9.40 1.82
N ALA A 269 24.00 -9.15 2.97
CA ALA A 269 23.93 -7.88 3.69
C ALA A 269 24.47 -6.66 2.90
N ALA A 270 25.13 -6.85 1.77
CA ALA A 270 25.64 -5.77 0.91
C ALA A 270 24.52 -4.86 0.33
N GLU A 271 23.26 -5.34 0.28
CA GLU A 271 22.11 -4.53 -0.09
C GLU A 271 21.79 -3.43 0.93
N LEU A 272 22.41 -3.47 2.13
CA LEU A 272 22.24 -2.51 3.23
C LEU A 272 23.13 -1.26 3.09
N SER A 273 23.56 -0.90 1.88
CA SER A 273 24.48 0.21 1.67
C SER A 273 23.89 1.58 2.02
N THR A 274 24.74 2.54 2.38
CA THR A 274 24.33 3.93 2.67
C THR A 274 23.61 4.58 1.48
N ALA A 275 23.98 4.21 0.25
CA ALA A 275 23.34 4.69 -0.97
C ALA A 275 21.89 4.18 -1.09
N ALA A 276 21.66 2.91 -0.77
CA ALA A 276 20.31 2.34 -0.74
C ALA A 276 19.40 3.04 0.29
N MET A 277 19.95 3.40 1.47
CA MET A 277 19.21 4.13 2.49
C MET A 277 18.74 5.52 2.02
N GLN A 278 19.54 6.22 1.22
CA GLN A 278 19.15 7.55 0.70
C GLN A 278 18.08 7.47 -0.41
N GLN A 279 17.94 6.33 -1.07
CA GLN A 279 16.93 6.10 -2.11
C GLN A 279 15.57 5.65 -1.54
N ARG A 280 15.47 5.42 -0.24
CA ARG A 280 14.22 5.02 0.42
C ARG A 280 13.14 6.07 0.26
N LEU A 281 11.92 5.62 -0.02
CA LEU A 281 10.76 6.50 -0.24
C LEU A 281 10.44 7.36 0.99
N ASP A 282 10.57 6.82 2.21
CA ASP A 282 10.33 7.56 3.45
C ASP A 282 11.34 8.70 3.67
N VAL A 283 12.62 8.45 3.36
CA VAL A 283 13.68 9.48 3.45
C VAL A 283 13.47 10.57 2.43
N GLN A 284 13.15 10.21 1.17
CA GLN A 284 12.84 11.17 0.12
C GLN A 284 11.59 12.00 0.47
N GLN A 285 10.54 11.36 0.99
CA GLN A 285 9.32 12.03 1.42
C GLN A 285 9.60 13.06 2.53
N ALA A 286 10.32 12.66 3.57
CA ALA A 286 10.67 13.54 4.69
C ALA A 286 11.55 14.70 4.24
N ARG A 287 12.50 14.48 3.30
CA ARG A 287 13.33 15.52 2.71
C ARG A 287 12.48 16.54 1.93
N LEU A 288 11.54 16.08 1.10
CA LEU A 288 10.66 16.97 0.35
C LEU A 288 9.68 17.73 1.25
N GLN A 289 9.25 17.13 2.37
CA GLN A 289 8.43 17.83 3.37
C GLN A 289 9.20 18.96 4.02
N LEU A 290 10.46 18.76 4.40
CA LEU A 290 11.33 19.79 4.94
C LEU A 290 11.57 20.94 3.92
N ASP A 291 11.91 20.59 2.68
CA ASP A 291 12.08 21.56 1.59
C ASP A 291 10.79 22.36 1.32
N GLY A 292 9.64 21.67 1.35
CA GLY A 292 8.32 22.30 1.20
C GLY A 292 7.98 23.29 2.32
N ALA A 293 8.25 22.92 3.58
CA ALA A 293 8.05 23.79 4.73
C ALA A 293 8.89 25.06 4.63
N GLY A 294 10.17 24.95 4.23
CA GLY A 294 11.03 26.10 4.00
C GLY A 294 10.54 27.02 2.87
N LYS A 295 10.07 26.45 1.75
CA LYS A 295 9.50 27.24 0.64
C LYS A 295 8.20 27.95 1.02
N ALA A 296 7.37 27.33 1.86
CA ALA A 296 6.11 27.91 2.31
C ALA A 296 6.31 29.13 3.22
N GLN A 297 7.36 29.18 4.03
CA GLN A 297 7.68 30.34 4.89
C GLN A 297 7.79 31.63 4.08
N GLY A 298 8.50 31.62 2.94
CA GLY A 298 8.69 32.82 2.11
C GLY A 298 7.39 33.38 1.52
N LEU A 299 6.44 32.50 1.16
CA LEU A 299 5.15 32.92 0.59
C LEU A 299 4.22 33.53 1.66
N SER A 300 4.20 32.97 2.86
CA SER A 300 3.36 33.45 3.94
C SER A 300 3.63 34.88 4.34
N LEU A 301 4.90 35.28 4.36
CA LEU A 301 5.29 36.65 4.67
C LEU A 301 4.71 37.66 3.66
N LEU A 302 4.69 37.33 2.38
CA LEU A 302 4.14 38.17 1.34
C LEU A 302 2.61 38.27 1.43
N ASN A 303 1.92 37.18 1.67
CA ASN A 303 0.47 37.15 1.75
C ASN A 303 -0.11 37.84 3.00
N THR A 304 0.68 37.99 4.06
CA THR A 304 0.26 38.70 5.29
C THR A 304 0.31 40.20 5.17
N LEU A 305 1.19 40.70 4.31
CA LEU A 305 1.50 42.14 4.26
C LEU A 305 0.57 42.97 3.36
N ALA A 306 0.01 42.38 2.33
CA ALA A 306 -0.92 43.13 1.45
C ALA A 306 -1.73 42.13 0.57
N ASP A 307 -3.02 42.35 0.50
CA ASP A 307 -3.88 41.80 -0.55
C ASP A 307 -4.30 42.98 -1.41
N VAL A 308 -3.82 43.01 -2.64
CA VAL A 308 -4.02 44.14 -3.55
C VAL A 308 -4.71 43.64 -4.80
N GLU A 309 -5.93 44.08 -5.03
CA GLU A 309 -6.66 43.85 -6.27
C GLU A 309 -6.61 45.10 -7.14
N VAL A 310 -6.42 44.89 -8.44
CA VAL A 310 -6.46 45.97 -9.44
C VAL A 310 -7.51 45.63 -10.49
N GLY A 311 -8.38 46.59 -10.76
CA GLY A 311 -9.46 46.42 -11.70
C GLY A 311 -9.60 47.59 -12.67
N ILE A 312 -10.19 47.29 -13.82
CA ILE A 312 -10.61 48.26 -14.81
C ILE A 312 -12.14 48.35 -14.75
N ARG A 313 -12.66 49.53 -14.47
CA ARG A 313 -14.07 49.85 -14.34
C ARG A 313 -14.60 50.57 -15.58
N ARG A 314 -15.75 50.16 -16.08
CA ARG A 314 -16.48 50.84 -17.12
C ARG A 314 -17.96 50.86 -16.75
N ASP A 315 -18.51 52.05 -16.51
CA ASP A 315 -19.89 52.25 -16.13
C ASP A 315 -20.65 52.93 -17.26
N THR A 316 -21.89 52.59 -17.43
CA THR A 316 -22.81 53.29 -18.34
C THR A 316 -23.92 53.83 -17.49
N VAL A 317 -24.02 55.16 -17.46
CA VAL A 317 -25.11 55.86 -16.77
C VAL A 317 -26.12 56.30 -17.81
N THR A 318 -27.32 55.89 -17.62
CA THR A 318 -28.48 56.19 -18.52
C THR A 318 -29.52 56.94 -17.72
N ASP A 319 -29.85 58.14 -18.17
CA ASP A 319 -30.99 58.91 -17.69
C ASP A 319 -32.26 58.32 -18.33
N THR A 320 -33.16 57.82 -17.50
CA THR A 320 -34.43 57.19 -17.96
C THR A 320 -35.44 58.17 -18.51
N HIS A 321 -35.31 59.48 -18.19
CA HIS A 321 -36.20 60.49 -18.65
C HIS A 321 -35.80 61.04 -20.02
N SER A 322 -34.51 61.33 -20.23
CA SER A 322 -33.97 61.86 -21.48
C SER A 322 -33.48 60.76 -22.45
N GLY A 323 -33.27 59.56 -22.00
CA GLY A 323 -32.69 58.45 -22.78
C GLY A 323 -31.19 58.66 -23.10
N GLN A 324 -30.56 59.67 -22.55
CA GLN A 324 -29.14 59.92 -22.78
C GLN A 324 -28.27 58.98 -21.95
N SER A 325 -27.28 58.37 -22.60
CA SER A 325 -26.29 57.51 -21.93
C SER A 325 -24.92 58.09 -22.00
N SER A 326 -24.21 58.07 -20.86
CA SER A 326 -22.80 58.49 -20.72
C SER A 326 -21.93 57.32 -20.26
N GLU A 327 -20.71 57.25 -20.79
CA GLU A 327 -19.74 56.24 -20.34
C GLU A 327 -18.72 56.86 -19.35
N ARG A 328 -18.56 56.22 -18.20
CA ARG A 328 -17.47 56.49 -17.26
C ARG A 328 -16.43 55.37 -17.36
N LYS A 329 -15.14 55.74 -17.37
CA LYS A 329 -14.00 54.81 -17.38
C LYS A 329 -13.14 55.14 -16.19
N GLY A 330 -12.74 54.09 -15.45
CA GLY A 330 -11.90 54.26 -14.26
C GLY A 330 -11.06 53.01 -14.00
N TYR A 331 -10.25 53.14 -13.00
CA TYR A 331 -9.54 52.00 -12.40
C TYR A 331 -9.90 51.93 -10.93
N GLU A 332 -9.87 50.74 -10.40
CA GLU A 332 -10.15 50.45 -9.00
C GLU A 332 -8.93 49.72 -8.40
N VAL A 333 -8.53 50.15 -7.22
CA VAL A 333 -7.48 49.50 -6.44
C VAL A 333 -8.05 49.18 -5.06
N ALA A 334 -8.24 47.92 -4.74
CA ALA A 334 -8.65 47.47 -3.41
C ALA A 334 -7.41 46.96 -2.66
N ILE A 335 -7.18 47.49 -1.46
CA ILE A 335 -6.04 47.15 -0.61
C ILE A 335 -6.59 46.66 0.73
N ARG A 336 -6.31 45.42 1.10
CA ARG A 336 -6.59 44.93 2.44
C ARG A 336 -5.51 45.36 3.40
N LEU A 337 -5.85 46.16 4.39
CA LEU A 337 -4.91 46.63 5.39
C LEU A 337 -4.87 45.70 6.61
N PRO A 338 -3.73 45.13 7.00
CA PRO A 338 -3.59 44.24 8.16
C PRO A 338 -3.50 45.05 9.46
N LEU A 339 -4.58 45.74 9.85
CA LEU A 339 -4.61 46.62 11.01
C LEU A 339 -4.55 45.87 12.35
N PHE A 340 -5.12 44.67 12.41
CA PHE A 340 -5.27 43.88 13.63
C PHE A 340 -4.39 42.65 13.68
N ASP A 341 -4.07 42.06 12.54
CA ASP A 341 -3.24 40.84 12.44
C ASP A 341 -2.06 41.07 11.50
N TRP A 342 -0.89 41.21 12.09
CA TRP A 342 0.42 41.35 11.39
C TRP A 342 1.05 39.97 11.07
N GLY A 343 0.29 38.88 11.17
CA GLY A 343 0.75 37.52 10.85
C GLY A 343 1.72 36.94 11.88
N GLY A 344 1.72 37.42 13.11
CA GLY A 344 2.59 36.94 14.17
C GLY A 344 2.35 35.46 14.48
N ALA A 345 1.08 35.07 14.67
CA ALA A 345 0.67 33.71 14.91
C ALA A 345 0.96 32.78 13.70
N GLN A 346 0.72 33.25 12.49
CA GLN A 346 1.03 32.55 11.26
C GLN A 346 2.52 32.24 11.12
N ARG A 347 3.39 33.25 11.38
CA ARG A 347 4.85 33.07 11.36
C ARG A 347 5.32 32.08 12.41
N ALA A 348 4.77 32.14 13.63
CA ALA A 348 5.06 31.18 14.70
C ALA A 348 4.67 29.75 14.29
N ALA A 349 3.47 29.57 13.72
CA ALA A 349 3.00 28.26 13.23
C ALA A 349 3.92 27.70 12.13
N MET A 350 4.34 28.51 11.17
CA MET A 350 5.22 28.07 10.10
C MET A 350 6.64 27.75 10.58
N ASN A 351 7.17 28.51 11.53
CA ASN A 351 8.45 28.19 12.16
C ASN A 351 8.37 26.85 12.89
N ALA A 352 7.29 26.63 13.64
CA ALA A 352 7.05 25.36 14.32
C ALA A 352 6.90 24.19 13.33
N GLN A 353 6.18 24.38 12.21
CA GLN A 353 6.06 23.37 11.16
C GLN A 353 7.39 23.02 10.50
N THR A 354 8.25 24.04 10.24
CA THR A 354 9.59 23.81 9.68
C THR A 354 10.47 23.06 10.67
N LEU A 355 10.42 23.42 11.96
CA LEU A 355 11.16 22.71 13.00
C LEU A 355 10.66 21.27 13.13
N ALA A 356 9.35 21.04 13.08
CA ALA A 356 8.75 19.70 13.09
C ALA A 356 9.22 18.88 11.88
N ALA A 357 9.21 19.45 10.69
CA ALA A 357 9.67 18.78 9.47
C ALA A 357 11.18 18.44 9.53
N ALA A 358 12.01 19.32 10.11
CA ALA A 358 13.44 19.06 10.30
C ALA A 358 13.68 17.89 11.27
N ASN A 359 13.00 17.87 12.41
CA ASN A 359 13.09 16.77 13.38
C ASN A 359 12.52 15.48 12.81
N GLN A 360 11.45 15.53 12.03
CA GLN A 360 10.89 14.37 11.34
C GLN A 360 11.89 13.77 10.34
N TYR A 361 12.55 14.61 9.54
CA TYR A 361 13.59 14.16 8.61
C TYR A 361 14.74 13.47 9.34
N GLU A 362 15.23 14.07 10.42
CA GLU A 362 16.28 13.47 11.23
C GLU A 362 15.84 12.16 11.90
N SER A 363 14.61 12.10 12.41
CA SER A 363 14.01 10.89 12.98
C SER A 363 13.97 9.75 11.97
N VAL A 364 13.51 10.01 10.74
CA VAL A 364 13.45 9.02 9.66
C VAL A 364 14.85 8.53 9.29
N LEU A 365 15.83 9.44 9.16
CA LEU A 365 17.22 9.06 8.88
C LEU A 365 17.82 8.17 9.97
N ARG A 366 17.59 8.51 11.25
CA ARG A 366 18.10 7.71 12.38
C ARG A 366 17.40 6.35 12.49
N ALA A 367 16.11 6.27 12.14
CA ALA A 367 15.33 5.02 12.18
C ALA A 367 15.64 4.07 11.01
N ALA A 368 16.06 4.58 9.86
CA ALA A 368 16.23 3.80 8.64
C ALA A 368 17.19 2.61 8.80
N ALA A 369 18.38 2.83 9.36
CA ALA A 369 19.39 1.78 9.52
C ALA A 369 19.02 0.72 10.58
N PRO A 370 18.51 1.07 11.78
CA PRO A 370 17.98 0.09 12.73
C PRO A 370 16.86 -0.76 12.17
N GLN A 371 15.87 -0.14 11.51
CA GLN A 371 14.74 -0.86 10.89
C GLN A 371 15.22 -1.88 9.86
N LEU A 372 16.15 -1.47 9.00
CA LEU A 372 16.68 -2.36 7.98
C LEU A 372 17.47 -3.52 8.57
N ARG A 373 18.30 -3.27 9.60
CA ARG A 373 19.01 -4.33 10.33
C ARG A 373 18.07 -5.33 11.00
N THR A 374 16.99 -4.83 11.62
CA THR A 374 15.98 -5.70 12.24
C THR A 374 15.24 -6.54 11.19
N SER A 375 14.83 -5.94 10.06
CA SER A 375 14.18 -6.68 8.96
C SER A 375 15.11 -7.72 8.34
N TYR A 376 16.38 -7.39 8.16
CA TYR A 376 17.40 -8.34 7.65
C TYR A 376 17.67 -9.48 8.65
N SER A 377 17.76 -9.18 9.94
CA SER A 377 17.93 -10.20 11.00
C SER A 377 16.74 -11.16 11.01
N ALA A 378 15.50 -10.64 10.93
CA ALA A 378 14.28 -11.46 10.86
C ALA A 378 14.27 -12.36 9.60
N TYR A 379 14.62 -11.79 8.44
CA TYR A 379 14.75 -12.54 7.19
C TYR A 379 15.79 -13.65 7.30
N ARG A 380 16.99 -13.33 7.79
CA ARG A 380 18.08 -14.30 7.91
C ARG A 380 17.74 -15.43 8.87
N THR A 381 17.22 -15.09 10.05
CA THR A 381 16.80 -16.09 11.04
C THR A 381 15.70 -17.00 10.49
N SER A 382 14.70 -16.44 9.80
CA SER A 382 13.61 -17.21 9.20
C SER A 382 14.10 -18.12 8.07
N TYR A 383 15.09 -17.65 7.27
CA TYR A 383 15.74 -18.47 6.24
C TYR A 383 16.49 -19.65 6.85
N ASP A 384 17.35 -19.39 7.82
CA ASP A 384 18.19 -20.42 8.46
C ASP A 384 17.29 -21.45 9.17
N LEU A 385 16.22 -21.02 9.84
CA LEU A 385 15.24 -21.89 10.50
C LEU A 385 14.47 -22.76 9.49
N ALA A 386 13.93 -22.15 8.43
CA ALA A 386 13.20 -22.89 7.42
C ALA A 386 14.08 -23.91 6.68
N ARG A 387 15.34 -23.53 6.42
CA ARG A 387 16.35 -24.42 5.85
C ARG A 387 16.68 -25.59 6.78
N HIS A 388 16.85 -25.32 8.07
CA HIS A 388 17.14 -26.36 9.07
C HIS A 388 16.00 -27.37 9.19
N TYR A 389 14.75 -26.92 9.18
CA TYR A 389 13.61 -27.84 9.12
C TYR A 389 13.57 -28.68 7.85
N ARG A 390 13.83 -28.06 6.68
CA ARG A 390 13.80 -28.75 5.37
C ARG A 390 14.93 -29.77 5.24
N ASP A 391 16.18 -29.40 5.61
CA ASP A 391 17.38 -30.15 5.29
C ASP A 391 17.75 -31.15 6.39
N GLU A 392 17.36 -30.92 7.64
CA GLU A 392 17.76 -31.75 8.78
C GLU A 392 16.57 -32.33 9.56
N ILE A 393 15.68 -31.51 10.14
CA ILE A 393 14.68 -32.00 11.09
C ILE A 393 13.69 -32.95 10.42
N VAL A 394 13.07 -32.54 9.29
CA VAL A 394 12.05 -33.33 8.61
C VAL A 394 12.63 -34.63 8.04
N PRO A 395 13.80 -34.67 7.36
CA PRO A 395 14.43 -35.90 6.91
C PRO A 395 14.80 -36.85 8.06
N LEU A 396 15.37 -36.33 9.15
CA LEU A 396 15.71 -37.16 10.32
C LEU A 396 14.45 -37.77 10.96
N ARG A 397 13.39 -36.99 11.13
CA ARG A 397 12.09 -37.51 11.64
C ARG A 397 11.49 -38.57 10.73
N LYS A 398 11.63 -38.40 9.41
CA LYS A 398 11.20 -39.42 8.44
C LYS A 398 12.00 -40.72 8.59
N THR A 399 13.33 -40.63 8.64
CA THR A 399 14.23 -41.79 8.86
C THR A 399 13.89 -42.49 10.19
N MET A 400 13.70 -41.74 11.29
CA MET A 400 13.27 -42.29 12.58
C MET A 400 11.95 -43.03 12.48
N GLY A 401 10.96 -42.49 11.78
CA GLY A 401 9.67 -43.14 11.56
C GLY A 401 9.80 -44.44 10.76
N GLU A 402 10.61 -44.46 9.69
CA GLU A 402 10.90 -45.63 8.89
C GLU A 402 11.58 -46.73 9.71
N GLU A 403 12.61 -46.37 10.49
CA GLU A 403 13.32 -47.32 11.39
C GLU A 403 12.39 -47.83 12.50
N ASN A 404 11.54 -47.00 13.08
CA ASN A 404 10.59 -47.43 14.11
C ASN A 404 9.51 -48.35 13.55
N VAL A 405 9.11 -48.21 12.30
CA VAL A 405 8.22 -49.21 11.63
C VAL A 405 8.93 -50.56 11.52
N LEU A 406 10.22 -50.59 11.13
CA LEU A 406 10.99 -51.86 11.05
C LEU A 406 11.15 -52.52 12.43
N ARG A 407 11.47 -51.74 13.48
CA ARG A 407 11.58 -52.21 14.86
C ARG A 407 10.27 -52.73 15.41
N TYR A 408 9.16 -52.09 15.08
CA TYR A 408 7.82 -52.56 15.44
C TYR A 408 7.49 -53.89 14.76
N ASN A 409 7.79 -54.04 13.48
CA ASN A 409 7.59 -55.27 12.74
C ASN A 409 8.46 -56.41 13.28
N ALA A 410 9.64 -56.10 13.81
CA ALA A 410 10.53 -57.04 14.50
C ALA A 410 10.13 -57.27 15.97
N MET A 411 9.01 -56.70 16.46
CA MET A 411 8.52 -56.77 17.85
C MET A 411 9.52 -56.19 18.89
N LEU A 412 10.42 -55.31 18.47
CA LEU A 412 11.43 -54.70 19.34
C LEU A 412 10.89 -53.46 20.08
N ILE A 413 9.83 -52.82 19.54
CA ILE A 413 9.14 -51.67 20.16
C ILE A 413 7.64 -51.92 20.20
N GLY A 414 6.97 -51.25 21.15
CA GLY A 414 5.53 -51.29 21.26
C GLY A 414 4.82 -50.33 20.30
N VAL A 415 3.57 -50.59 19.97
CA VAL A 415 2.76 -49.71 19.13
C VAL A 415 2.66 -48.28 19.66
N PHE A 416 2.77 -48.10 20.98
CA PHE A 416 2.69 -46.77 21.60
C PHE A 416 3.91 -45.91 21.31
N GLU A 417 5.09 -46.49 21.29
CA GLU A 417 6.34 -45.82 20.93
C GLU A 417 6.28 -45.39 19.47
N LEU A 418 5.84 -46.28 18.56
CA LEU A 418 5.62 -45.96 17.15
C LEU A 418 4.61 -44.84 16.96
N LEU A 419 3.49 -44.81 17.70
CA LEU A 419 2.47 -43.78 17.59
C LEU A 419 2.93 -42.46 18.21
N ALA A 420 3.74 -42.47 19.26
CA ALA A 420 4.34 -41.28 19.85
C ALA A 420 5.31 -40.59 18.86
N ASP A 421 6.17 -41.39 18.20
CA ASP A 421 7.10 -40.89 17.19
C ASP A 421 6.37 -40.33 15.96
N THR A 422 5.27 -41.00 15.52
CA THR A 422 4.44 -40.48 14.45
C THR A 422 3.83 -39.12 14.78
N ARG A 423 3.44 -38.85 16.03
CA ARG A 423 2.97 -37.52 16.47
C ARG A 423 4.07 -36.48 16.40
N GLU A 424 5.29 -36.84 16.83
CA GLU A 424 6.44 -35.95 16.72
C GLU A 424 6.80 -35.62 15.26
N GLN A 425 6.69 -36.61 14.36
CA GLN A 425 6.86 -36.41 12.93
C GLN A 425 5.80 -35.44 12.37
N ILE A 426 4.54 -35.59 12.76
CA ILE A 426 3.45 -34.69 12.39
C ILE A 426 3.76 -33.26 12.82
N ASN A 427 4.14 -33.08 14.10
CA ASN A 427 4.49 -31.76 14.64
C ASN A 427 5.64 -31.13 13.88
N SER A 428 6.67 -31.90 13.49
CA SER A 428 7.81 -31.39 12.75
C SER A 428 7.45 -30.93 11.33
N VAL A 429 6.53 -31.58 10.66
CA VAL A 429 6.03 -31.16 9.34
C VAL A 429 5.23 -29.89 9.45
N VAL A 430 4.33 -29.75 10.43
CA VAL A 430 3.58 -28.50 10.67
C VAL A 430 4.54 -27.35 11.01
N ALA A 431 5.55 -27.59 11.84
CA ALA A 431 6.56 -26.60 12.16
C ALA A 431 7.38 -26.19 10.91
N SER A 432 7.67 -27.12 10.01
CA SER A 432 8.34 -26.83 8.73
C SER A 432 7.49 -25.94 7.82
N ILE A 433 6.18 -26.21 7.69
CA ILE A 433 5.25 -25.36 6.93
C ILE A 433 5.22 -23.94 7.52
N ASN A 434 5.13 -23.82 8.84
CA ASN A 434 5.14 -22.55 9.53
C ASN A 434 6.46 -21.80 9.35
N ALA A 435 7.61 -22.50 9.45
CA ALA A 435 8.92 -21.89 9.22
C ALA A 435 9.07 -21.36 7.79
N GLN A 436 8.59 -22.10 6.79
CA GLN A 436 8.60 -21.67 5.39
C GLN A 436 7.66 -20.46 5.16
N GLN A 437 6.49 -20.44 5.80
CA GLN A 437 5.59 -19.28 5.78
C GLN A 437 6.29 -18.06 6.38
N GLN A 438 6.90 -18.18 7.55
CA GLN A 438 7.61 -17.08 8.21
C GLN A 438 8.75 -16.55 7.35
N PHE A 439 9.49 -17.41 6.65
CA PHE A 439 10.51 -17.00 5.69
C PHE A 439 9.93 -16.10 4.60
N TRP A 440 8.86 -16.51 3.92
CA TRP A 440 8.27 -15.71 2.82
C TRP A 440 7.64 -14.41 3.31
N LEU A 441 7.08 -14.39 4.53
CA LEU A 441 6.60 -13.16 5.17
C LEU A 441 7.77 -12.21 5.49
N ALA A 442 8.88 -12.74 6.01
CA ALA A 442 10.08 -11.95 6.32
C ALA A 442 10.78 -11.43 5.05
N ASP A 443 10.79 -12.21 3.95
CA ASP A 443 11.33 -11.78 2.64
C ASP A 443 10.52 -10.61 2.06
N ALA A 444 9.19 -10.69 2.12
CA ALA A 444 8.32 -9.58 1.73
C ALA A 444 8.55 -8.34 2.63
N GLY A 445 8.72 -8.55 3.94
CA GLY A 445 9.02 -7.49 4.91
C GLY A 445 10.37 -6.82 4.66
N LEU A 446 11.42 -7.58 4.36
CA LEU A 446 12.72 -7.04 4.00
C LEU A 446 12.66 -6.24 2.69
N SER A 447 11.96 -6.75 1.68
CA SER A 447 11.80 -6.08 0.39
C SER A 447 11.10 -4.73 0.53
N THR A 448 10.07 -4.62 1.38
CA THR A 448 9.38 -3.36 1.67
C THR A 448 10.23 -2.41 2.52
N ALA A 449 11.00 -2.94 3.48
CA ALA A 449 11.90 -2.14 4.30
C ALA A 449 13.04 -1.51 3.47
N LEU A 450 13.54 -2.20 2.46
CA LEU A 450 14.53 -1.66 1.50
C LEU A 450 13.96 -0.47 0.71
N LEU A 451 12.68 -0.50 0.37
CA LEU A 451 11.98 0.61 -0.31
C LEU A 451 11.58 1.75 0.64
N GLY A 452 11.85 1.63 1.95
CA GLY A 452 11.47 2.64 2.94
C GLY A 452 10.02 2.57 3.40
N LYS A 453 9.42 1.38 3.33
CA LYS A 453 8.08 1.10 3.86
C LYS A 453 8.16 -0.09 4.82
N PRO A 454 8.79 0.08 6.00
CA PRO A 454 8.82 -0.99 6.98
C PRO A 454 7.38 -1.34 7.39
N MET A 455 7.08 -2.62 7.39
CA MET A 455 5.76 -3.09 7.78
C MET A 455 5.55 -2.86 9.29
N THR A 456 4.57 -2.05 9.63
CA THR A 456 4.17 -1.74 11.01
C THR A 456 3.31 -2.83 11.67
N GLY A 457 2.93 -3.86 10.93
CA GLY A 457 2.19 -5.04 11.42
C GLY A 457 3.14 -6.22 11.56
N GLY A 458 3.54 -6.50 12.78
CA GLY A 458 4.48 -7.50 13.24
C GLY A 458 4.91 -8.58 12.24
N VAL A 459 6.20 -8.67 11.96
CA VAL A 459 6.80 -9.99 11.80
C VAL A 459 6.32 -10.77 13.03
N PRO A 460 5.55 -11.86 12.88
CA PRO A 460 5.07 -12.60 14.04
C PRO A 460 6.29 -12.91 14.90
N SER A 461 6.21 -12.56 16.18
CA SER A 461 7.27 -12.84 17.14
C SER A 461 7.64 -14.31 17.00
N LEU A 462 8.88 -14.62 16.68
CA LEU A 462 9.44 -15.98 16.70
C LEU A 462 9.30 -16.66 18.08
N ALA A 463 8.84 -15.95 19.09
CA ALA A 463 8.65 -16.38 20.46
C ALA A 463 7.30 -17.07 20.75
N GLY A 464 6.40 -17.24 19.77
CA GLY A 464 4.98 -17.58 20.01
C GLY A 464 4.62 -19.07 20.02
N ASN A 465 5.48 -20.02 19.66
CA ASN A 465 5.15 -21.45 19.63
C ASN A 465 6.26 -22.37 20.16
N ALA A 466 6.85 -21.99 21.29
CA ALA A 466 7.43 -23.02 22.15
C ALA A 466 6.24 -23.81 22.71
N ALA A 467 5.98 -24.99 22.16
CA ALA A 467 5.07 -25.95 22.77
C ALA A 467 5.40 -26.09 24.26
N PRO A 468 4.43 -26.15 25.18
CA PRO A 468 4.72 -26.38 26.56
C PRO A 468 5.50 -27.70 26.67
N SER A 469 6.76 -27.59 27.09
CA SER A 469 7.59 -28.73 27.39
C SER A 469 6.83 -29.62 28.37
N ALA A 470 6.47 -30.81 27.91
CA ALA A 470 5.94 -31.84 28.77
C ALA A 470 6.98 -32.04 29.88
N VAL A 471 6.66 -31.59 31.09
CA VAL A 471 7.42 -31.89 32.29
C VAL A 471 7.46 -33.41 32.39
N GLY A 472 8.61 -33.99 32.10
CA GLY A 472 8.92 -35.38 32.38
C GLY A 472 8.90 -35.59 33.86
N GLY A 473 7.79 -36.13 34.37
CA GLY A 473 7.72 -36.72 35.70
C GLY A 473 8.46 -38.03 35.63
N GLY A 474 9.71 -38.06 36.12
CA GLY A 474 10.37 -39.26 36.55
C GLY A 474 9.74 -39.77 37.81
N HIS A 475 9.41 -41.01 37.84
CA HIS A 475 9.61 -42.08 38.84
C HIS A 475 8.91 -43.31 38.38
#